data_4df653ac4462dd115b7ffb6255645a9b
#
_entry.id   4df653ac4462dd115b7ffb6255645a9b
#
_cell.length_a   1.000
_cell.length_b   1.000
_cell.length_c   1.000
_cell.angle_alpha   90.00
_cell.angle_beta   90.00
_cell.angle_gamma   90.00
#
_symmetry.space_group_name_H-M   'P 1'
#
loop_
_entity.id
_entity.type
_entity.pdbx_description
1 polymer ?
#
loop_
_entity_poly.entity_id
_entity_poly.type
_entity_poly.pdbx_seq_one_letter_code
_entity_poly.pdbx_strand_id
1 'polypeptide(L)'
;MVVDRDELTANLTRFYDFAGKAVLYVGAGGGQLLHAASGVRNVVAIDANAGSLEGFRKEARSKWAGVPVRFVPHKFESVNLKGDVAYFEFCLHEMTDPKNVLAHARSLAPDIVVIDHLPKSEWIYYGAEEELVLKSTKAVESFGVRRRKKYRAVQKFKDFEEFASRMAGQGDVSQRRVLELKGATNVRIPMDYGLFLL
;
A
#
# COMPACT_ATOMS: atom_id res chain seq x y z
N MET A 1 -8.27 5.34 14.53
CA MET A 1 -7.28 5.63 13.46
C MET A 1 -8.00 6.39 12.33
N VAL A 2 -7.63 7.61 12.08
CA VAL A 2 -8.13 8.36 10.92
C VAL A 2 -6.90 8.79 10.11
N VAL A 3 -6.50 7.95 9.16
CA VAL A 3 -5.77 8.44 7.98
C VAL A 3 -6.76 9.32 7.23
N ASP A 4 -6.31 10.41 6.66
CA ASP A 4 -7.14 11.14 5.68
C ASP A 4 -7.27 10.27 4.42
N ARG A 5 -8.15 9.27 4.53
CA ARG A 5 -8.39 8.26 3.48
C ARG A 5 -8.91 8.94 2.22
N ASP A 6 -9.65 10.02 2.38
CA ASP A 6 -10.24 10.76 1.25
C ASP A 6 -9.15 11.49 0.47
N GLU A 7 -8.19 12.12 1.15
CA GLU A 7 -7.05 12.76 0.49
C GLU A 7 -6.17 11.75 -0.25
N LEU A 8 -5.85 10.62 0.39
CA LEU A 8 -5.06 9.56 -0.21
C LEU A 8 -5.75 8.99 -1.47
N THR A 9 -7.06 8.72 -1.37
CA THR A 9 -7.91 8.30 -2.49
C THR A 9 -7.91 9.31 -3.62
N ALA A 10 -8.13 10.60 -3.31
CA ALA A 10 -8.14 11.68 -4.30
C ALA A 10 -6.77 11.84 -4.99
N ASN A 11 -5.67 11.67 -4.25
CA ASN A 11 -4.32 11.71 -4.80
C ASN A 11 -4.06 10.55 -5.76
N LEU A 12 -4.49 9.33 -5.42
CA LEU A 12 -4.37 8.15 -6.29
C LEU A 12 -5.22 8.31 -7.56
N THR A 13 -6.50 8.74 -7.43
CA THR A 13 -7.41 8.96 -8.57
C THR A 13 -6.86 10.01 -9.55
N ARG A 14 -6.30 11.12 -9.03
CA ARG A 14 -5.66 12.14 -9.89
C ARG A 14 -4.34 11.65 -10.51
N PHE A 15 -3.69 10.68 -9.88
CA PHE A 15 -2.41 10.17 -10.35
C PHE A 15 -2.56 9.14 -11.46
N TYR A 16 -3.52 8.23 -11.41
CA TYR A 16 -3.68 7.16 -12.40
C TYR A 16 -5.16 6.83 -12.62
N ASP A 17 -5.55 6.72 -13.90
CA ASP A 17 -6.90 6.31 -14.30
C ASP A 17 -6.97 4.78 -14.44
N PHE A 18 -7.74 4.15 -13.56
CA PHE A 18 -7.98 2.71 -13.56
C PHE A 18 -9.22 2.30 -14.39
N ALA A 19 -9.98 3.25 -14.96
CA ALA A 19 -11.20 2.94 -15.71
C ALA A 19 -10.91 2.01 -16.90
N GLY A 20 -11.71 0.97 -17.06
CA GLY A 20 -11.57 -0.05 -18.11
C GLY A 20 -10.35 -0.99 -17.97
N LYS A 21 -9.54 -0.86 -16.94
CA LYS A 21 -8.32 -1.66 -16.74
C LYS A 21 -8.59 -2.99 -16.05
N ALA A 22 -7.82 -4.03 -16.45
CA ALA A 22 -7.64 -5.24 -15.66
C ALA A 22 -6.50 -5.01 -14.67
N VAL A 23 -6.81 -5.00 -13.38
CA VAL A 23 -5.88 -4.62 -12.31
C VAL A 23 -5.34 -5.86 -11.59
N LEU A 24 -4.02 -5.99 -11.50
CA LEU A 24 -3.35 -6.87 -10.54
C LEU A 24 -3.12 -6.05 -9.28
N TYR A 25 -3.97 -6.22 -8.28
CA TYR A 25 -3.92 -5.45 -7.03
C TYR A 25 -3.11 -6.21 -5.99
N VAL A 26 -1.89 -5.75 -5.72
CA VAL A 26 -0.91 -6.36 -4.80
C VAL A 26 -0.93 -5.63 -3.46
N GLY A 27 -0.96 -6.37 -2.36
CA GLY A 27 -1.20 -5.82 -1.02
C GLY A 27 -2.65 -5.40 -0.83
N ALA A 28 -3.59 -6.18 -1.38
CA ALA A 28 -5.00 -5.82 -1.47
C ALA A 28 -5.71 -5.67 -0.11
N GLY A 29 -5.08 -6.14 0.98
CA GLY A 29 -5.62 -5.98 2.35
C GLY A 29 -5.82 -4.52 2.79
N GLY A 30 -5.12 -3.55 2.17
CA GLY A 30 -5.24 -2.12 2.47
C GLY A 30 -6.56 -1.49 2.01
N GLY A 31 -7.09 -1.95 0.85
CA GLY A 31 -8.41 -1.57 0.35
C GLY A 31 -8.55 -0.16 -0.23
N GLN A 32 -7.46 0.61 -0.43
CA GLN A 32 -7.55 1.97 -0.95
C GLN A 32 -8.08 2.00 -2.39
N LEU A 33 -7.73 0.99 -3.19
CA LEU A 33 -8.19 0.89 -4.58
C LEU A 33 -9.72 0.87 -4.69
N LEU A 34 -10.44 0.30 -3.71
CA LEU A 34 -11.91 0.28 -3.67
C LEU A 34 -12.53 1.67 -3.72
N HIS A 35 -11.81 2.66 -3.22
CA HIS A 35 -12.26 4.04 -3.15
C HIS A 35 -11.76 4.89 -4.32
N ALA A 36 -10.57 4.56 -4.84
CA ALA A 36 -9.90 5.33 -5.87
C ALA A 36 -10.27 4.91 -7.31
N ALA A 37 -10.64 3.65 -7.52
CA ALA A 37 -10.85 3.10 -8.85
C ALA A 37 -12.33 2.83 -9.14
N SER A 38 -12.97 3.72 -9.88
CA SER A 38 -14.28 3.49 -10.47
C SER A 38 -14.13 2.91 -11.89
N GLY A 39 -15.06 2.04 -12.29
CA GLY A 39 -15.12 1.53 -13.66
C GLY A 39 -13.97 0.61 -14.07
N VAL A 40 -13.28 -0.04 -13.13
CA VAL A 40 -12.30 -1.09 -13.44
C VAL A 40 -12.96 -2.24 -14.19
N ARG A 41 -12.28 -2.84 -15.16
CA ARG A 41 -12.82 -3.97 -15.93
C ARG A 41 -12.89 -5.25 -15.10
N ASN A 42 -11.83 -5.57 -14.38
CA ASN A 42 -11.74 -6.68 -13.44
C ASN A 42 -10.54 -6.50 -12.52
N VAL A 43 -10.53 -7.20 -11.39
CA VAL A 43 -9.44 -7.15 -10.42
C VAL A 43 -8.99 -8.55 -10.02
N VAL A 44 -7.69 -8.75 -9.96
CA VAL A 44 -7.05 -9.87 -9.25
C VAL A 44 -6.48 -9.28 -7.96
N ALA A 45 -7.14 -9.53 -6.84
CA ALA A 45 -6.71 -9.09 -5.51
C ALA A 45 -5.73 -10.11 -4.92
N ILE A 46 -4.50 -9.70 -4.70
CA ILE A 46 -3.38 -10.56 -4.31
C ILE A 46 -2.85 -10.08 -2.95
N ASP A 47 -2.83 -10.96 -1.99
CA ASP A 47 -2.22 -10.73 -0.68
C ASP A 47 -1.79 -12.07 -0.08
N ALA A 48 -0.61 -12.13 0.51
CA ALA A 48 -0.14 -13.35 1.17
C ALA A 48 -0.91 -13.65 2.47
N ASN A 49 -1.54 -12.63 3.07
CA ASN A 49 -2.38 -12.76 4.25
C ASN A 49 -3.85 -13.03 3.84
N ALA A 50 -4.28 -14.26 3.99
CA ALA A 50 -5.66 -14.65 3.66
C ALA A 50 -6.72 -13.92 4.51
N GLY A 51 -6.39 -13.54 5.75
CA GLY A 51 -7.28 -12.77 6.63
C GLY A 51 -7.52 -11.36 6.11
N SER A 52 -6.47 -10.69 5.62
CA SER A 52 -6.56 -9.38 4.98
C SER A 52 -7.45 -9.43 3.73
N LEU A 53 -7.29 -10.46 2.89
CA LEU A 53 -8.14 -10.66 1.71
C LEU A 53 -9.62 -10.91 2.06
N GLU A 54 -9.90 -11.57 3.17
CA GLU A 54 -11.30 -11.78 3.57
C GLU A 54 -11.96 -10.46 4.01
N GLY A 55 -11.23 -9.59 4.71
CA GLY A 55 -11.67 -8.23 5.01
C GLY A 55 -11.99 -7.45 3.73
N PHE A 56 -11.05 -7.42 2.80
CA PHE A 56 -11.21 -6.79 1.49
C PHE A 56 -12.39 -7.36 0.69
N ARG A 57 -12.59 -8.68 0.69
CA ARG A 57 -13.70 -9.35 0.00
C ARG A 57 -15.07 -8.83 0.46
N LYS A 58 -15.24 -8.62 1.76
CA LYS A 58 -16.50 -8.10 2.32
C LYS A 58 -16.81 -6.70 1.80
N GLU A 59 -15.80 -5.82 1.79
CA GLU A 59 -15.95 -4.46 1.28
C GLU A 59 -16.15 -4.41 -0.23
N ALA A 60 -15.40 -5.21 -1.00
CA ALA A 60 -15.48 -5.27 -2.45
C ALA A 60 -16.87 -5.70 -2.95
N ARG A 61 -17.53 -6.63 -2.28
CA ARG A 61 -18.91 -7.05 -2.61
C ARG A 61 -19.89 -5.88 -2.61
N SER A 62 -19.71 -4.92 -1.72
CA SER A 62 -20.58 -3.75 -1.64
C SER A 62 -20.20 -2.66 -2.63
N LYS A 63 -18.91 -2.32 -2.71
CA LYS A 63 -18.44 -1.17 -3.49
C LYS A 63 -18.24 -1.46 -4.97
N TRP A 64 -17.88 -2.69 -5.32
CA TRP A 64 -17.65 -3.14 -6.68
C TRP A 64 -18.70 -4.16 -7.14
N ALA A 65 -19.98 -3.92 -6.79
CA ALA A 65 -21.07 -4.75 -7.28
C ALA A 65 -21.02 -4.83 -8.83
N GLY A 66 -20.91 -6.07 -9.35
CA GLY A 66 -20.80 -6.31 -10.80
C GLY A 66 -19.38 -6.30 -11.38
N VAL A 67 -18.35 -5.90 -10.62
CA VAL A 67 -16.95 -6.01 -11.05
C VAL A 67 -16.45 -7.45 -10.75
N PRO A 68 -15.92 -8.18 -11.75
CA PRO A 68 -15.30 -9.47 -11.48
C PRO A 68 -14.04 -9.32 -10.63
N VAL A 69 -14.03 -9.91 -9.42
CA VAL A 69 -12.87 -9.91 -8.52
C VAL A 69 -12.43 -11.34 -8.24
N ARG A 70 -11.18 -11.65 -8.55
CA ARG A 70 -10.51 -12.91 -8.18
C ARG A 70 -9.61 -12.66 -6.98
N PHE A 71 -9.74 -13.46 -5.92
CA PHE A 71 -8.91 -13.38 -4.72
C PHE A 71 -7.84 -14.46 -4.75
N VAL A 72 -6.57 -14.06 -4.56
CA VAL A 72 -5.39 -14.93 -4.65
C VAL A 72 -4.59 -14.81 -3.34
N PRO A 73 -4.74 -15.76 -2.39
CA PRO A 73 -4.05 -15.75 -1.10
C PRO A 73 -2.63 -16.33 -1.24
N HIS A 74 -1.80 -15.69 -2.07
CA HIS A 74 -0.43 -16.11 -2.36
C HIS A 74 0.50 -14.91 -2.45
N LYS A 75 1.80 -15.17 -2.32
CA LYS A 75 2.84 -14.18 -2.66
C LYS A 75 2.74 -13.80 -4.13
N PHE A 76 2.91 -12.52 -4.42
CA PHE A 76 2.78 -11.98 -5.78
C PHE A 76 3.75 -12.66 -6.76
N GLU A 77 4.94 -13.02 -6.32
CA GLU A 77 5.98 -13.66 -7.14
C GLU A 77 5.55 -15.03 -7.71
N SER A 78 4.55 -15.67 -7.12
CA SER A 78 3.98 -16.94 -7.64
C SER A 78 2.81 -16.76 -8.61
N VAL A 79 2.35 -15.51 -8.83
CA VAL A 79 1.20 -15.19 -9.66
C VAL A 79 1.63 -14.99 -11.11
N ASN A 80 1.01 -15.73 -12.07
CA ASN A 80 1.29 -15.64 -13.51
C ASN A 80 0.09 -15.09 -14.32
N LEU A 81 -0.75 -14.28 -13.69
CA LEU A 81 -1.91 -13.67 -14.33
C LEU A 81 -1.50 -12.34 -14.98
N LYS A 82 -2.06 -12.08 -16.17
CA LYS A 82 -1.82 -10.83 -16.90
C LYS A 82 -2.86 -9.78 -16.54
N GLY A 83 -2.45 -8.51 -16.59
CA GLY A 83 -3.31 -7.35 -16.42
C GLY A 83 -2.86 -6.16 -17.26
N ASP A 84 -3.62 -5.08 -17.23
CA ASP A 84 -3.22 -3.81 -17.85
C ASP A 84 -2.34 -2.99 -16.90
N VAL A 85 -2.50 -3.19 -15.60
CA VAL A 85 -1.72 -2.52 -14.56
C VAL A 85 -1.49 -3.43 -13.36
N ALA A 86 -0.26 -3.46 -12.86
CA ALA A 86 0.08 -4.00 -11.53
C ALA A 86 0.12 -2.83 -10.53
N TYR A 87 -0.78 -2.86 -9.55
CA TYR A 87 -0.87 -1.83 -8.52
C TYR A 87 -0.42 -2.36 -7.17
N PHE A 88 0.61 -1.74 -6.60
CA PHE A 88 1.17 -2.07 -5.29
C PHE A 88 0.72 -1.03 -4.26
N GLU A 89 0.13 -1.50 -3.16
CA GLU A 89 -0.41 -0.64 -2.11
C GLU A 89 0.29 -0.88 -0.77
N PHE A 90 1.21 0.03 -0.40
CA PHE A 90 1.96 0.02 0.86
C PHE A 90 2.54 -1.36 1.23
N CYS A 91 3.04 -2.10 0.24
CA CYS A 91 3.51 -3.48 0.42
C CYS A 91 4.84 -3.78 -0.27
N LEU A 92 5.31 -2.94 -1.19
CA LEU A 92 6.54 -3.22 -1.92
C LEU A 92 7.76 -3.23 -0.99
N HIS A 93 7.79 -2.37 0.04
CA HIS A 93 8.85 -2.33 1.03
C HIS A 93 8.91 -3.60 1.90
N GLU A 94 7.79 -4.29 2.11
CA GLU A 94 7.73 -5.55 2.87
C GLU A 94 8.26 -6.75 2.06
N MET A 95 8.44 -6.60 0.74
CA MET A 95 8.87 -7.71 -0.13
C MET A 95 10.38 -7.96 -0.02
N THR A 96 10.76 -9.23 -0.03
CA THR A 96 12.16 -9.65 0.15
C THR A 96 13.08 -9.06 -0.92
N ASP A 97 12.64 -9.04 -2.18
CA ASP A 97 13.39 -8.49 -3.31
C ASP A 97 12.50 -7.58 -4.19
N PRO A 98 12.35 -6.29 -3.82
CA PRO A 98 11.53 -5.34 -4.57
C PRO A 98 11.93 -5.21 -6.05
N LYS A 99 13.22 -5.35 -6.38
CA LYS A 99 13.70 -5.25 -7.76
C LYS A 99 13.20 -6.41 -8.62
N ASN A 100 13.31 -7.63 -8.13
CA ASN A 100 12.79 -8.82 -8.84
C ASN A 100 11.27 -8.82 -8.89
N VAL A 101 10.60 -8.34 -7.85
CA VAL A 101 9.13 -8.15 -7.83
C VAL A 101 8.67 -7.19 -8.94
N LEU A 102 9.35 -6.05 -9.10
CA LEU A 102 9.03 -5.08 -10.16
C LEU A 102 9.33 -5.67 -11.56
N ALA A 103 10.41 -6.44 -11.72
CA ALA A 103 10.71 -7.14 -12.99
C ALA A 103 9.62 -8.16 -13.31
N HIS A 104 9.16 -8.93 -12.32
CA HIS A 104 8.03 -9.84 -12.47
C HIS A 104 6.75 -9.09 -12.84
N ALA A 105 6.41 -8.00 -12.15
CA ALA A 105 5.26 -7.16 -12.46
C ALA A 105 5.29 -6.66 -13.91
N ARG A 106 6.46 -6.21 -14.40
CA ARG A 106 6.64 -5.77 -15.80
C ARG A 106 6.37 -6.89 -16.80
N SER A 107 6.65 -8.14 -16.44
CA SER A 107 6.32 -9.30 -17.30
C SER A 107 4.82 -9.57 -17.37
N LEU A 108 4.03 -9.09 -16.40
CA LEU A 108 2.59 -9.34 -16.27
C LEU A 108 1.72 -8.16 -16.72
N ALA A 109 2.22 -6.93 -16.63
CA ALA A 109 1.47 -5.71 -16.95
C ALA A 109 2.36 -4.62 -17.57
N PRO A 110 1.86 -3.87 -18.58
CA PRO A 110 2.61 -2.77 -19.19
C PRO A 110 2.78 -1.56 -18.25
N ASP A 111 1.82 -1.33 -17.36
CA ASP A 111 1.89 -0.28 -16.34
C ASP A 111 2.11 -0.88 -14.96
N ILE A 112 2.98 -0.24 -14.18
CA ILE A 112 3.15 -0.54 -12.77
C ILE A 112 2.92 0.75 -12.00
N VAL A 113 1.93 0.73 -11.10
CA VAL A 113 1.63 1.84 -10.19
C VAL A 113 2.01 1.42 -8.78
N VAL A 114 2.86 2.19 -8.13
CA VAL A 114 3.27 1.94 -6.74
C VAL A 114 2.85 3.11 -5.88
N ILE A 115 2.11 2.84 -4.81
CA ILE A 115 1.98 3.73 -3.66
C ILE A 115 2.73 3.11 -2.51
N ASP A 116 3.72 3.83 -1.96
CA ASP A 116 4.51 3.32 -0.85
C ASP A 116 5.08 4.45 0.01
N HIS A 117 5.51 4.11 1.22
CA HIS A 117 6.17 5.02 2.13
C HIS A 117 7.45 5.61 1.52
N LEU A 118 7.82 6.81 1.96
CA LEU A 118 9.07 7.47 1.58
C LEU A 118 10.08 7.41 2.72
N PRO A 119 11.39 7.33 2.41
CA PRO A 119 12.45 7.46 3.40
C PRO A 119 12.28 8.75 4.22
N LYS A 120 12.55 8.70 5.51
CA LYS A 120 12.41 9.79 6.50
C LYS A 120 10.97 10.13 6.91
N SER A 121 9.98 9.34 6.54
CA SER A 121 8.64 9.43 7.12
C SER A 121 8.68 9.05 8.61
N GLU A 122 8.05 9.84 9.48
CA GLU A 122 7.96 9.50 10.90
C GLU A 122 7.18 8.20 11.13
N TRP A 123 6.22 7.90 10.26
CA TRP A 123 5.48 6.64 10.32
C TRP A 123 6.40 5.42 10.26
N ILE A 124 7.37 5.41 9.31
CA ILE A 124 8.31 4.29 9.16
C ILE A 124 9.35 4.23 10.27
N TYR A 125 9.66 5.37 10.93
CA TYR A 125 10.49 5.37 12.13
C TYR A 125 9.82 4.57 13.24
N TYR A 126 8.55 4.87 13.54
CA TYR A 126 7.83 4.10 14.55
C TYR A 126 7.58 2.64 14.15
N GLY A 127 7.46 2.33 12.85
CA GLY A 127 7.39 0.97 12.30
C GLY A 127 8.71 0.21 12.34
N ALA A 128 9.85 0.91 12.52
CA ALA A 128 11.21 0.36 12.36
C ALA A 128 11.47 -0.22 10.95
N GLU A 129 10.95 0.45 9.92
CA GLU A 129 10.93 -0.03 8.52
C GLU A 129 11.87 0.78 7.60
N GLU A 130 12.77 1.63 8.16
CA GLU A 130 13.58 2.59 7.39
C GLU A 130 14.44 1.92 6.32
N GLU A 131 15.07 0.78 6.66
CA GLU A 131 15.92 0.04 5.71
C GLU A 131 15.08 -0.61 4.60
N LEU A 132 13.92 -1.15 4.93
CA LEU A 132 12.99 -1.77 3.98
C LEU A 132 12.47 -0.73 2.97
N VAL A 133 12.03 0.42 3.48
CA VAL A 133 11.54 1.54 2.64
C VAL A 133 12.67 2.13 1.80
N LEU A 134 13.88 2.27 2.32
CA LEU A 134 15.02 2.72 1.54
C LEU A 134 15.35 1.75 0.40
N LYS A 135 15.31 0.43 0.67
CA LYS A 135 15.55 -0.62 -0.32
C LYS A 135 14.49 -0.58 -1.43
N SER A 136 13.20 -0.52 -1.08
CA SER A 136 12.10 -0.46 -2.06
C SER A 136 12.16 0.84 -2.90
N THR A 137 12.43 1.98 -2.26
CA THR A 137 12.59 3.27 -2.96
C THR A 137 13.71 3.21 -4.00
N LYS A 138 14.89 2.66 -3.64
CA LYS A 138 16.00 2.48 -4.60
C LYS A 138 15.63 1.55 -5.74
N ALA A 139 14.87 0.47 -5.47
CA ALA A 139 14.38 -0.43 -6.51
C ALA A 139 13.46 0.31 -7.48
N VAL A 140 12.47 1.06 -6.98
CA VAL A 140 11.56 1.88 -7.81
C VAL A 140 12.33 2.89 -8.66
N GLU A 141 13.27 3.64 -8.06
CA GLU A 141 14.05 4.65 -8.77
C GLU A 141 14.93 4.05 -9.87
N SER A 142 15.51 2.87 -9.63
CA SER A 142 16.35 2.18 -10.62
C SER A 142 15.55 1.52 -11.75
N PHE A 143 14.24 1.34 -11.59
CA PHE A 143 13.38 0.62 -12.54
C PHE A 143 12.88 1.50 -13.70
N GLY A 144 13.06 2.82 -13.64
CA GLY A 144 12.64 3.76 -14.69
C GLY A 144 11.28 4.40 -14.42
N VAL A 145 11.28 5.40 -13.54
CA VAL A 145 10.08 6.15 -13.16
C VAL A 145 9.63 7.09 -14.29
N ARG A 146 8.45 6.85 -14.88
CA ARG A 146 7.81 7.69 -15.89
C ARG A 146 7.11 8.92 -15.28
N ARG A 147 6.50 8.75 -14.09
CA ARG A 147 5.83 9.81 -13.34
C ARG A 147 5.95 9.57 -11.84
N ARG A 148 6.12 10.67 -11.08
CA ARG A 148 6.23 10.62 -9.62
C ARG A 148 5.49 11.79 -8.98
N LYS A 149 4.82 11.52 -7.86
CA LYS A 149 4.30 12.53 -6.93
C LYS A 149 4.62 12.11 -5.51
N LYS A 150 4.86 13.10 -4.65
CA LYS A 150 5.11 12.89 -3.21
C LYS A 150 4.06 13.65 -2.42
N TYR A 151 3.58 13.05 -1.36
CA TYR A 151 2.54 13.60 -0.51
C TYR A 151 2.88 13.36 0.95
N ARG A 152 2.21 14.13 1.82
CA ARG A 152 2.25 13.95 3.26
C ARG A 152 0.83 13.78 3.77
N ALA A 153 0.57 12.71 4.52
CA ALA A 153 -0.63 12.50 5.31
C ALA A 153 -0.28 12.53 6.80
N VAL A 154 -1.27 12.52 7.66
CA VAL A 154 -1.07 12.42 9.11
C VAL A 154 -1.92 11.29 9.65
N GLN A 155 -1.26 10.33 10.29
CA GLN A 155 -1.92 9.30 11.08
C GLN A 155 -2.36 9.92 12.41
N LYS A 156 -3.64 9.83 12.74
CA LYS A 156 -4.22 10.44 13.95
C LYS A 156 -4.71 9.35 14.89
N PHE A 157 -4.32 9.46 16.14
CA PHE A 157 -4.75 8.56 17.21
C PHE A 157 -5.25 9.41 18.39
N LYS A 158 -6.26 8.92 19.06
CA LYS A 158 -6.85 9.59 20.22
C LYS A 158 -5.82 9.80 21.31
N ASP A 159 -5.02 8.77 21.58
CA ASP A 159 -4.05 8.72 22.67
C ASP A 159 -2.90 7.74 22.34
N PHE A 160 -1.95 7.65 23.27
CA PHE A 160 -0.84 6.70 23.20
C PHE A 160 -1.31 5.25 23.12
N GLU A 161 -2.35 4.85 23.84
CA GLU A 161 -2.84 3.49 23.92
C GLU A 161 -3.36 3.01 22.57
N GLU A 162 -4.11 3.85 21.86
CA GLU A 162 -4.56 3.57 20.49
C GLU A 162 -3.37 3.44 19.53
N PHE A 163 -2.38 4.33 19.63
CA PHE A 163 -1.17 4.25 18.81
C PHE A 163 -0.35 2.99 19.12
N ALA A 164 -0.09 2.70 20.40
CA ALA A 164 0.64 1.52 20.82
C ALA A 164 -0.05 0.21 20.37
N SER A 165 -1.37 0.16 20.49
CA SER A 165 -2.17 -0.98 19.98
C SER A 165 -2.01 -1.16 18.47
N ARG A 166 -1.97 -0.07 17.69
CA ARG A 166 -1.76 -0.13 16.24
C ARG A 166 -0.38 -0.67 15.88
N MET A 167 0.64 -0.39 16.69
CA MET A 167 2.03 -0.78 16.46
C MET A 167 2.42 -2.10 17.14
N ALA A 168 1.50 -2.77 17.84
CA ALA A 168 1.81 -3.93 18.69
C ALA A 168 2.46 -5.12 17.95
N GLY A 169 2.25 -5.26 16.63
CA GLY A 169 2.84 -6.32 15.80
C GLY A 169 4.19 -6.01 15.18
N GLN A 170 4.78 -4.83 15.42
CA GLN A 170 5.93 -4.32 14.66
C GLN A 170 7.32 -4.67 15.26
N GLY A 171 7.38 -5.55 16.26
CA GLY A 171 8.64 -6.00 16.85
C GLY A 171 9.27 -5.03 17.86
N ASP A 172 10.36 -5.47 18.52
CA ASP A 172 10.92 -4.83 19.71
C ASP A 172 11.45 -3.41 19.50
N VAL A 173 12.04 -3.14 18.32
CA VAL A 173 12.57 -1.80 18.01
C VAL A 173 11.42 -0.80 17.92
N SER A 174 10.36 -1.14 17.20
CA SER A 174 9.14 -0.35 17.10
C SER A 174 8.52 -0.13 18.48
N GLN A 175 8.39 -1.18 19.29
CA GLN A 175 7.81 -1.07 20.62
C GLN A 175 8.58 -0.08 21.51
N ARG A 176 9.92 -0.08 21.47
CA ARG A 176 10.74 0.90 22.20
C ARG A 176 10.51 2.35 21.74
N ARG A 177 10.44 2.57 20.42
CA ARG A 177 10.19 3.91 19.84
C ARG A 177 8.79 4.41 20.17
N VAL A 178 7.79 3.54 20.14
CA VAL A 178 6.41 3.87 20.51
C VAL A 178 6.33 4.39 21.95
N LEU A 179 7.14 3.86 22.87
CA LEU A 179 7.18 4.33 24.27
C LEU A 179 7.67 5.77 24.44
N GLU A 180 8.33 6.36 23.43
CA GLU A 180 8.71 7.80 23.45
C GLU A 180 7.48 8.72 23.55
N LEU A 181 6.31 8.23 23.11
CA LEU A 181 5.04 8.96 23.18
C LEU A 181 4.15 8.55 24.36
N LYS A 182 4.70 7.79 25.32
CA LYS A 182 3.91 7.33 26.48
C LYS A 182 3.24 8.49 27.22
N GLY A 183 1.94 8.40 27.43
CA GLY A 183 1.13 9.42 28.09
C GLY A 183 0.69 10.57 27.18
N ALA A 184 1.07 10.56 25.88
CA ALA A 184 0.61 11.57 24.95
C ALA A 184 -0.87 11.41 24.63
N THR A 185 -1.56 12.54 24.50
CA THR A 185 -2.93 12.63 23.99
C THR A 185 -2.92 13.22 22.58
N ASN A 186 -3.90 12.87 21.73
CA ASN A 186 -4.02 13.40 20.38
C ASN A 186 -2.73 13.18 19.55
N VAL A 187 -2.23 11.94 19.52
CA VAL A 187 -1.01 11.55 18.82
C VAL A 187 -1.18 11.75 17.31
N ARG A 188 -0.23 12.43 16.69
CA ARG A 188 -0.21 12.74 15.27
C ARG A 188 1.13 12.36 14.66
N ILE A 189 1.13 11.36 13.79
CA ILE A 189 2.35 10.86 13.16
C ILE A 189 2.33 11.21 11.67
N PRO A 190 3.21 12.11 11.20
CA PRO A 190 3.38 12.38 9.76
C PRO A 190 3.76 11.13 8.98
N MET A 191 3.09 10.92 7.84
CA MET A 191 3.32 9.81 6.94
C MET A 191 3.62 10.37 5.54
N ASP A 192 4.89 10.39 5.17
CA ASP A 192 5.28 10.72 3.80
C ASP A 192 5.16 9.49 2.90
N TYR A 193 4.50 9.66 1.76
CA TYR A 193 4.33 8.59 0.77
C TYR A 193 4.54 9.09 -0.66
N GLY A 194 4.87 8.18 -1.55
CA GLY A 194 5.05 8.44 -2.97
C GLY A 194 4.08 7.66 -3.84
N LEU A 195 3.66 8.27 -4.94
CA LEU A 195 3.01 7.62 -6.07
C LEU A 195 3.98 7.58 -7.23
N PHE A 196 4.18 6.40 -7.80
CA PHE A 196 5.10 6.16 -8.91
C PHE A 196 4.39 5.41 -10.03
N LEU A 197 4.62 5.84 -11.27
CA LEU A 197 4.27 5.10 -12.48
C LEU A 197 5.57 4.66 -13.15
N LEU A 198 5.71 3.37 -13.38
CA LEU A 198 6.86 2.73 -14.00
C LEU A 198 6.49 2.17 -15.38
#